data_573758bea996c6cd54aaa7824ec77f90
#
_entry.id   573758bea996c6cd54aaa7824ec77f90
#
_cell.length_a   1.000
_cell.length_b   1.000
_cell.length_c   1.000
_cell.angle_alpha   90.00
_cell.angle_beta   90.00
_cell.angle_gamma   90.00
#
_symmetry.space_group_name_H-M   'P 1'
#
loop_
_entity.id
_entity.type
_entity.pdbx_description
1 polymer ?
#
loop_
_entity_poly.entity_id
_entity_poly.type
_entity_poly.pdbx_seq_one_letter_code
_entity_poly.pdbx_strand_id
1 'polypeptide(L)'
;DETRGGVPWIVALIVVATIVVVVLAVLAVRIVSRSDAPPPTPSQPASTTGYSSVADMQSHDPFYVAHRGGSARWPEMSMVAYEKAVELGVGALEVSVARTKDGVYFGLHDKTLDRTSLVSGGIDPSTLTWAQLTSKYQNKLNATDPAGVPYARIDEIFAKFASNHVIFVDPKYIGDAGQRQDLIDQMLAAAPAEHWVLKGYYDNASLTTAARTAGIATWGYYYGRDLAAFDSTAQNWDMLGLDLAATAEQWAMVKAQGRPVIAFFITGEETLAEAMTKGADGMMVSDIPATLGAPQGSPS
;
A
#
# COMPACT_ATOMS: atom_id res chain seq x y z
N ASP A 1 29.27 67.86 16.88
CA ASP A 1 30.16 66.87 16.20
C ASP A 1 29.85 65.47 16.63
N GLU A 2 28.99 64.82 15.91
CA GLU A 2 28.66 63.39 16.11
C GLU A 2 29.62 62.53 15.25
N THR A 3 30.58 61.89 15.88
CA THR A 3 31.35 60.82 15.26
C THR A 3 30.58 59.51 15.40
N ARG A 4 29.77 59.14 14.39
CA ARG A 4 29.23 57.79 14.20
C ARG A 4 30.37 56.83 13.83
N GLY A 5 30.82 56.02 14.80
CA GLY A 5 31.71 54.91 14.58
C GLY A 5 31.03 53.79 13.83
N GLY A 6 31.15 53.77 12.49
CA GLY A 6 30.73 52.64 11.69
C GLY A 6 31.64 51.44 11.92
N VAL A 7 31.10 50.26 12.22
CA VAL A 7 31.89 49.04 12.26
C VAL A 7 32.57 48.84 10.91
N PRO A 8 33.90 48.69 10.85
CA PRO A 8 34.59 48.57 9.59
C PRO A 8 34.02 47.39 8.80
N TRP A 9 33.71 47.62 7.51
CA TRP A 9 33.16 46.59 6.60
C TRP A 9 34.01 45.32 6.57
N ILE A 10 35.29 45.39 6.89
CA ILE A 10 36.22 44.26 7.05
C ILE A 10 35.75 43.31 8.18
N VAL A 11 35.29 43.80 9.32
CA VAL A 11 34.78 42.99 10.44
C VAL A 11 33.49 42.28 10.06
N ALA A 12 32.61 42.94 9.31
CA ALA A 12 31.37 42.31 8.80
C ALA A 12 31.69 41.19 7.79
N LEU A 13 32.68 41.36 6.90
CA LEU A 13 33.13 40.33 5.97
C LEU A 13 33.76 39.11 6.65
N ILE A 14 34.55 39.33 7.71
CA ILE A 14 35.16 38.24 8.50
C ILE A 14 34.07 37.45 9.23
N VAL A 15 33.07 38.09 9.82
CA VAL A 15 31.97 37.43 10.50
C VAL A 15 31.14 36.59 9.52
N VAL A 16 30.83 37.11 8.33
CA VAL A 16 30.10 36.35 7.31
C VAL A 16 30.92 35.15 6.82
N ALA A 17 32.21 35.34 6.54
CA ALA A 17 33.08 34.23 6.12
C ALA A 17 33.17 33.13 7.17
N THR A 18 33.27 33.49 8.46
CA THR A 18 33.32 32.52 9.56
C THR A 18 32.00 31.75 9.69
N ILE A 19 30.86 32.41 9.56
CA ILE A 19 29.55 31.75 9.59
C ILE A 19 29.41 30.74 8.44
N VAL A 20 29.82 31.14 7.22
CA VAL A 20 29.76 30.25 6.05
C VAL A 20 30.64 29.00 6.25
N VAL A 21 31.87 29.18 6.78
CA VAL A 21 32.77 28.04 7.06
C VAL A 21 32.17 27.10 8.13
N VAL A 22 31.59 27.64 9.20
CA VAL A 22 30.94 26.84 10.23
C VAL A 22 29.71 26.09 9.69
N VAL A 23 28.88 26.74 8.88
CA VAL A 23 27.72 26.10 8.25
C VAL A 23 28.16 24.99 7.29
N LEU A 24 29.19 25.22 6.47
CA LEU A 24 29.73 24.18 5.59
C LEU A 24 30.39 23.03 6.37
N ALA A 25 31.07 23.31 7.47
CA ALA A 25 31.61 22.25 8.33
C ALA A 25 30.52 21.43 9.01
N VAL A 26 29.46 22.05 9.51
CA VAL A 26 28.30 21.34 10.10
C VAL A 26 27.54 20.51 9.03
N LEU A 27 27.40 21.03 7.81
CA LEU A 27 26.83 20.28 6.70
C LEU A 27 27.72 19.09 6.29
N ALA A 28 29.05 19.28 6.22
CA ALA A 28 29.99 18.21 5.92
C ALA A 28 29.98 17.11 6.99
N VAL A 29 29.93 17.47 8.28
CA VAL A 29 29.82 16.50 9.38
C VAL A 29 28.50 15.72 9.30
N ARG A 30 27.38 16.36 8.94
CA ARG A 30 26.09 15.67 8.74
C ARG A 30 26.09 14.76 7.52
N ILE A 31 26.83 15.08 6.46
CA ILE A 31 26.96 14.24 5.27
C ILE A 31 27.85 13.02 5.56
N VAL A 32 28.97 13.21 6.23
CA VAL A 32 29.88 12.10 6.62
C VAL A 32 29.26 11.18 7.64
N SER A 33 28.46 11.70 8.59
CA SER A 33 27.75 10.86 9.59
C SER A 33 26.58 10.04 9.03
N ARG A 34 26.17 10.30 7.76
CA ARG A 34 25.11 9.52 7.09
C ARG A 34 25.63 8.40 6.19
N SER A 35 26.93 8.35 5.92
CA SER A 35 27.48 7.44 4.90
C SER A 35 27.96 6.09 5.43
N ASP A 36 28.01 5.85 6.75
CA ASP A 36 28.57 4.61 7.31
C ASP A 36 27.62 3.79 8.20
N ALA A 37 26.37 4.16 8.31
CA ALA A 37 25.38 3.27 8.93
C ALA A 37 24.97 2.20 7.90
N PRO A 38 25.12 0.90 8.20
CA PRO A 38 24.52 -0.13 7.35
C PRO A 38 23.02 0.15 7.22
N PRO A 39 22.40 -0.15 6.06
CA PRO A 39 20.97 0.00 5.93
C PRO A 39 20.27 -0.69 7.09
N PRO A 40 19.21 -0.10 7.67
CA PRO A 40 18.52 -0.71 8.78
C PRO A 40 18.05 -2.10 8.34
N THR A 41 18.46 -3.12 9.07
CA THR A 41 17.99 -4.48 8.86
C THR A 41 16.48 -4.44 9.06
N PRO A 42 15.66 -4.96 8.11
CA PRO A 42 14.21 -5.01 8.28
C PRO A 42 13.89 -5.68 9.60
N SER A 43 13.28 -4.95 10.54
CA SER A 43 12.77 -5.58 11.73
C SER A 43 11.60 -6.46 11.30
N GLN A 44 11.77 -7.77 11.50
CA GLN A 44 10.72 -8.74 11.28
C GLN A 44 9.47 -8.29 12.06
N PRO A 45 8.26 -8.35 11.48
CA PRO A 45 7.06 -8.00 12.22
C PRO A 45 6.95 -8.86 13.46
N ALA A 46 6.97 -8.22 14.63
CA ALA A 46 7.11 -8.88 15.94
C ALA A 46 5.79 -9.49 16.45
N SER A 47 4.72 -9.56 15.64
CA SER A 47 3.42 -10.00 16.16
C SER A 47 2.59 -10.72 15.10
N THR A 48 1.95 -11.81 15.50
CA THR A 48 0.86 -12.48 14.77
C THR A 48 -0.46 -11.69 14.84
N THR A 49 -0.48 -10.54 15.50
CA THR A 49 -1.60 -9.62 15.57
C THR A 49 -1.47 -8.56 14.50
N GLY A 50 -2.52 -8.33 13.73
CA GLY A 50 -2.61 -7.26 12.75
C GLY A 50 -2.55 -5.87 13.37
N TYR A 51 -2.53 -4.84 12.54
CA TYR A 51 -2.66 -3.46 13.01
C TYR A 51 -4.09 -3.21 13.50
N SER A 52 -4.20 -2.64 14.69
CA SER A 52 -5.50 -2.37 15.34
C SER A 52 -6.26 -1.19 14.72
N SER A 53 -5.58 -0.37 13.92
CA SER A 53 -6.16 0.76 13.19
C SER A 53 -5.19 1.27 12.12
N VAL A 54 -5.68 2.11 11.23
CA VAL A 54 -4.82 2.84 10.26
C VAL A 54 -3.78 3.69 10.98
N ALA A 55 -4.13 4.34 12.08
CA ALA A 55 -3.19 5.12 12.87
C ALA A 55 -2.09 4.25 13.51
N ASP A 56 -2.48 3.09 14.04
CA ASP A 56 -1.52 2.10 14.55
C ASP A 56 -0.60 1.61 13.42
N MET A 57 -1.14 1.23 12.27
CA MET A 57 -0.37 0.86 11.09
C MET A 57 0.67 1.93 10.72
N GLN A 58 0.27 3.18 10.66
CA GLN A 58 1.15 4.29 10.29
C GLN A 58 2.19 4.63 11.37
N SER A 59 2.06 4.12 12.59
CA SER A 59 3.07 4.25 13.64
C SER A 59 4.28 3.32 13.45
N HIS A 60 4.17 2.35 12.53
CA HIS A 60 5.25 1.43 12.17
C HIS A 60 5.98 1.97 10.93
N ASP A 61 7.31 1.92 10.95
CA ASP A 61 8.15 2.41 9.85
C ASP A 61 9.26 1.37 9.55
N PRO A 62 9.14 0.63 8.44
CA PRO A 62 7.99 0.59 7.54
C PRO A 62 6.84 -0.28 8.04
N PHE A 63 5.61 -0.04 7.55
CA PHE A 63 4.48 -0.97 7.68
C PHE A 63 4.31 -1.82 6.41
N TYR A 64 3.68 -2.98 6.57
CA TYR A 64 3.54 -3.97 5.48
C TYR A 64 2.07 -4.28 5.19
N VAL A 65 1.73 -4.33 3.90
CA VAL A 65 0.41 -4.67 3.38
C VAL A 65 0.52 -5.87 2.44
N ALA A 66 -0.21 -6.95 2.68
CA ALA A 66 -0.22 -8.13 1.82
C ALA A 66 -1.00 -7.86 0.53
N HIS A 67 -0.29 -7.55 -0.55
CA HIS A 67 -0.87 -7.32 -1.89
C HIS A 67 -1.62 -8.56 -2.36
N ARG A 68 -2.95 -8.46 -2.40
CA ARG A 68 -3.86 -9.58 -2.75
C ARG A 68 -3.61 -10.84 -1.91
N GLY A 69 -3.17 -10.68 -0.66
CA GLY A 69 -2.84 -11.78 0.23
C GLY A 69 -1.48 -12.44 -0.02
N GLY A 70 -0.58 -11.84 -0.83
CA GLY A 70 0.71 -12.43 -1.18
C GLY A 70 0.67 -13.19 -2.52
N SER A 71 0.21 -12.51 -3.56
CA SER A 71 -0.13 -13.03 -4.90
C SER A 71 0.99 -13.71 -5.67
N ALA A 72 2.25 -13.58 -5.23
CA ALA A 72 3.37 -14.31 -5.84
C ALA A 72 3.49 -15.77 -5.38
N ARG A 73 2.84 -16.13 -4.27
CA ARG A 73 2.97 -17.45 -3.63
C ARG A 73 1.66 -18.24 -3.54
N TRP A 74 0.54 -17.55 -3.49
CA TRP A 74 -0.78 -18.18 -3.31
C TRP A 74 -1.79 -17.62 -4.30
N PRO A 75 -2.87 -18.37 -4.62
CA PRO A 75 -3.96 -17.81 -5.43
C PRO A 75 -4.46 -16.50 -4.83
N GLU A 76 -4.34 -15.42 -5.59
CA GLU A 76 -4.58 -14.07 -5.10
C GLU A 76 -5.98 -13.89 -4.53
N MET A 77 -6.10 -13.13 -3.43
CA MET A 77 -7.38 -12.83 -2.77
C MET A 77 -8.20 -14.06 -2.36
N SER A 78 -7.55 -15.21 -2.18
CA SER A 78 -8.17 -16.40 -1.59
C SER A 78 -8.07 -16.36 -0.06
N MET A 79 -8.94 -17.10 0.63
CA MET A 79 -8.85 -17.25 2.08
C MET A 79 -7.50 -17.82 2.50
N VAL A 80 -6.97 -18.79 1.73
CA VAL A 80 -5.64 -19.39 1.98
C VAL A 80 -4.53 -18.33 1.90
N ALA A 81 -4.58 -17.44 0.90
CA ALA A 81 -3.58 -16.38 0.77
C ALA A 81 -3.56 -15.45 1.99
N TYR A 82 -4.73 -15.01 2.46
CA TYR A 82 -4.82 -14.15 3.64
C TYR A 82 -4.41 -14.86 4.93
N GLU A 83 -4.79 -16.12 5.11
CA GLU A 83 -4.36 -16.93 6.26
C GLU A 83 -2.83 -17.04 6.30
N LYS A 84 -2.20 -17.32 5.15
CA LYS A 84 -0.75 -17.39 5.05
C LYS A 84 -0.07 -16.04 5.28
N ALA A 85 -0.64 -14.94 4.79
CA ALA A 85 -0.12 -13.60 5.05
C ALA A 85 -0.13 -13.28 6.55
N VAL A 86 -1.22 -13.60 7.23
CA VAL A 86 -1.39 -13.41 8.68
C VAL A 86 -0.45 -14.31 9.48
N GLU A 87 -0.31 -15.60 9.11
CA GLU A 87 0.65 -16.53 9.72
C GLU A 87 2.09 -16.01 9.63
N LEU A 88 2.42 -15.28 8.58
CA LEU A 88 3.73 -14.64 8.37
C LEU A 88 3.85 -13.26 9.04
N GLY A 89 2.85 -12.83 9.80
CA GLY A 89 2.89 -11.61 10.60
C GLY A 89 2.63 -10.32 9.83
N VAL A 90 1.99 -10.38 8.64
CA VAL A 90 1.62 -9.16 7.92
C VAL A 90 0.38 -8.54 8.55
N GLY A 91 0.53 -7.30 9.03
CA GLY A 91 -0.49 -6.60 9.82
C GLY A 91 -1.63 -5.97 9.03
N ALA A 92 -1.48 -5.78 7.71
CA ALA A 92 -2.53 -5.25 6.84
C ALA A 92 -2.70 -6.10 5.58
N LEU A 93 -3.93 -6.16 5.08
CA LEU A 93 -4.32 -6.96 3.92
C LEU A 93 -4.85 -6.06 2.81
N GLU A 94 -4.74 -6.49 1.55
CA GLU A 94 -5.32 -5.76 0.43
C GLU A 94 -6.19 -6.69 -0.41
N VAL A 95 -7.37 -6.18 -0.83
CA VAL A 95 -8.33 -6.87 -1.69
C VAL A 95 -8.88 -5.94 -2.76
N SER A 96 -8.82 -6.40 -4.02
CA SER A 96 -9.58 -5.79 -5.11
C SER A 96 -10.93 -6.50 -5.24
N VAL A 97 -12.00 -5.71 -5.44
CA VAL A 97 -13.38 -6.20 -5.35
C VAL A 97 -14.05 -6.21 -6.71
N ALA A 98 -14.58 -7.35 -7.08
CA ALA A 98 -15.53 -7.51 -8.19
C ALA A 98 -16.92 -7.89 -7.65
N ARG A 99 -17.94 -7.86 -8.53
CA ARG A 99 -19.33 -8.15 -8.18
C ARG A 99 -19.98 -9.04 -9.21
N THR A 100 -20.67 -10.07 -8.75
CA THR A 100 -21.47 -10.96 -9.63
C THR A 100 -22.80 -10.33 -10.05
N LYS A 101 -23.47 -10.94 -11.03
CA LYS A 101 -24.79 -10.53 -11.52
C LYS A 101 -25.84 -10.44 -10.41
N ASP A 102 -25.82 -11.38 -9.48
CA ASP A 102 -26.76 -11.47 -8.34
C ASP A 102 -26.26 -10.70 -7.10
N GLY A 103 -25.23 -9.88 -7.26
CA GLY A 103 -24.84 -8.90 -6.24
C GLY A 103 -23.81 -9.35 -5.23
N VAL A 104 -23.21 -10.52 -5.35
CA VAL A 104 -22.17 -11.00 -4.44
C VAL A 104 -20.86 -10.31 -4.74
N TYR A 105 -20.26 -9.64 -3.74
CA TYR A 105 -18.91 -9.10 -3.82
C TYR A 105 -17.89 -10.17 -3.48
N PHE A 106 -16.79 -10.22 -4.25
CA PHE A 106 -15.73 -11.20 -4.06
C PHE A 106 -14.37 -10.68 -4.52
N GLY A 107 -13.29 -11.34 -4.10
CA GLY A 107 -11.93 -10.94 -4.43
C GLY A 107 -11.56 -11.24 -5.89
N LEU A 108 -11.37 -10.20 -6.71
CA LEU A 108 -10.86 -10.29 -8.08
C LEU A 108 -10.27 -8.95 -8.52
N HIS A 109 -9.04 -8.99 -9.04
CA HIS A 109 -8.36 -7.78 -9.52
C HIS A 109 -8.74 -7.42 -10.95
N ASP A 110 -8.88 -8.41 -11.84
CA ASP A 110 -9.07 -8.19 -13.27
C ASP A 110 -10.57 -8.04 -13.59
N LYS A 111 -10.85 -7.46 -14.75
CA LYS A 111 -12.23 -7.36 -15.25
C LYS A 111 -12.83 -8.74 -15.58
N THR A 112 -11.98 -9.73 -15.85
CA THR A 112 -12.37 -11.10 -16.23
C THR A 112 -11.71 -12.13 -15.36
N LEU A 113 -12.27 -13.36 -15.33
CA LEU A 113 -11.73 -14.49 -14.59
C LEU A 113 -10.52 -15.15 -15.28
N ASP A 114 -10.19 -14.76 -16.52
CA ASP A 114 -9.32 -15.50 -17.42
C ASP A 114 -7.95 -15.80 -16.80
N ARG A 115 -7.30 -14.81 -16.21
CA ARG A 115 -5.97 -14.98 -15.62
C ARG A 115 -6.02 -15.84 -14.36
N THR A 116 -6.94 -15.56 -13.45
CA THR A 116 -7.01 -16.24 -12.15
C THR A 116 -7.65 -17.63 -12.22
N SER A 117 -8.45 -17.93 -13.25
CA SER A 117 -9.00 -19.26 -13.47
C SER A 117 -8.28 -20.02 -14.61
N LEU A 118 -7.29 -19.40 -15.26
CA LEU A 118 -6.54 -19.95 -16.39
C LEU A 118 -7.46 -20.42 -17.54
N VAL A 119 -8.46 -19.60 -17.81
CA VAL A 119 -9.41 -19.81 -18.91
C VAL A 119 -9.22 -18.72 -19.95
N SER A 120 -9.91 -18.82 -21.06
CA SER A 120 -9.94 -17.80 -22.13
C SER A 120 -11.38 -17.48 -22.49
N GLY A 121 -11.58 -16.34 -23.14
CA GLY A 121 -12.90 -15.95 -23.66
C GLY A 121 -13.48 -14.70 -23.01
N GLY A 122 -12.70 -14.01 -22.15
CA GLY A 122 -13.14 -12.76 -21.55
C GLY A 122 -14.31 -12.95 -20.57
N ILE A 123 -14.21 -13.93 -19.67
CA ILE A 123 -15.29 -14.30 -18.75
C ILE A 123 -15.50 -13.18 -17.71
N ASP A 124 -16.49 -12.32 -17.97
CA ASP A 124 -16.87 -11.23 -17.07
C ASP A 124 -17.77 -11.76 -15.93
N PRO A 125 -17.33 -11.70 -14.67
CA PRO A 125 -18.08 -12.20 -13.52
C PRO A 125 -19.41 -11.47 -13.31
N SER A 126 -19.57 -10.24 -13.77
CA SER A 126 -20.82 -9.47 -13.67
C SER A 126 -21.97 -10.07 -14.50
N THR A 127 -21.67 -11.01 -15.40
CA THR A 127 -22.64 -11.75 -16.19
C THR A 127 -23.08 -13.07 -15.56
N LEU A 128 -22.38 -13.51 -14.50
CA LEU A 128 -22.61 -14.79 -13.81
C LEU A 128 -23.24 -14.56 -12.43
N THR A 129 -24.13 -15.44 -12.01
CA THR A 129 -24.48 -15.54 -10.58
C THR A 129 -23.32 -16.16 -9.80
N TRP A 130 -23.27 -15.95 -8.48
CA TRP A 130 -22.26 -16.55 -7.62
C TRP A 130 -22.24 -18.08 -7.75
N ALA A 131 -23.41 -18.71 -7.77
CA ALA A 131 -23.51 -20.15 -7.97
C ALA A 131 -22.96 -20.62 -9.33
N GLN A 132 -23.20 -19.85 -10.40
CA GLN A 132 -22.64 -20.16 -11.72
C GLN A 132 -21.12 -19.99 -11.76
N LEU A 133 -20.58 -18.95 -11.09
CA LEU A 133 -19.16 -18.71 -10.99
C LEU A 133 -18.47 -19.86 -10.27
N THR A 134 -18.89 -20.15 -9.04
CA THR A 134 -18.23 -21.14 -8.16
C THR A 134 -18.38 -22.58 -8.63
N SER A 135 -19.44 -22.90 -9.40
CA SER A 135 -19.60 -24.24 -9.99
C SER A 135 -18.65 -24.52 -11.16
N LYS A 136 -18.11 -23.48 -11.81
CA LYS A 136 -17.35 -23.62 -13.06
C LYS A 136 -15.89 -23.19 -12.94
N TYR A 137 -15.58 -22.26 -12.04
CA TYR A 137 -14.28 -21.61 -11.99
C TYR A 137 -13.68 -21.70 -10.60
N GLN A 138 -12.37 -21.93 -10.57
CA GLN A 138 -11.55 -21.95 -9.37
C GLN A 138 -10.44 -20.90 -9.51
N ASN A 139 -10.05 -20.29 -8.42
CA ASN A 139 -8.93 -19.37 -8.36
C ASN A 139 -7.61 -20.17 -8.27
N LYS A 140 -6.67 -19.91 -9.17
CA LYS A 140 -5.42 -20.63 -9.33
C LYS A 140 -4.24 -19.67 -9.26
N LEU A 141 -3.13 -20.16 -8.74
CA LEU A 141 -1.89 -19.40 -8.73
C LEU A 141 -1.26 -19.38 -10.14
N ASN A 142 -1.16 -20.55 -10.77
CA ASN A 142 -0.53 -20.73 -12.07
C ASN A 142 -0.99 -22.04 -12.74
N ALA A 143 -0.44 -22.35 -13.92
CA ALA A 143 -0.81 -23.53 -14.70
C ALA A 143 -0.42 -24.87 -14.03
N THR A 144 0.48 -24.86 -13.05
CA THR A 144 0.88 -26.05 -12.28
C THR A 144 0.00 -26.30 -11.07
N ASP A 145 -0.97 -25.43 -10.79
CA ASP A 145 -1.98 -25.58 -9.75
C ASP A 145 -3.30 -26.13 -10.37
N PRO A 146 -3.44 -27.45 -10.53
CA PRO A 146 -4.56 -28.02 -11.28
C PRO A 146 -5.90 -27.89 -10.54
N ALA A 147 -5.87 -27.93 -9.21
CA ALA A 147 -7.08 -27.92 -8.39
C ALA A 147 -7.61 -26.48 -8.18
N GLY A 148 -6.70 -25.53 -7.95
CA GLY A 148 -7.07 -24.20 -7.50
C GLY A 148 -7.76 -24.20 -6.14
N VAL A 149 -8.30 -23.02 -5.76
CA VAL A 149 -9.07 -22.82 -4.53
C VAL A 149 -10.36 -22.07 -4.86
N PRO A 150 -11.39 -22.10 -4.02
CA PRO A 150 -12.59 -21.28 -4.20
C PRO A 150 -12.23 -19.80 -4.22
N TYR A 151 -12.94 -19.00 -5.04
CA TYR A 151 -12.97 -17.56 -4.87
C TYR A 151 -13.55 -17.22 -3.49
N ALA A 152 -12.97 -16.23 -2.81
CA ALA A 152 -13.45 -15.80 -1.50
C ALA A 152 -14.43 -14.64 -1.64
N ARG A 153 -15.54 -14.70 -0.90
CA ARG A 153 -16.49 -13.60 -0.78
C ARG A 153 -15.90 -12.52 0.13
N ILE A 154 -16.27 -11.27 -0.14
CA ILE A 154 -15.80 -10.14 0.66
C ILE A 154 -16.31 -10.21 2.11
N ASP A 155 -17.56 -10.60 2.32
CA ASP A 155 -18.13 -10.75 3.65
C ASP A 155 -17.41 -11.82 4.48
N GLU A 156 -16.94 -12.92 3.86
CA GLU A 156 -16.12 -13.95 4.52
C GLU A 156 -14.74 -13.41 4.92
N ILE A 157 -14.08 -12.65 4.02
CA ILE A 157 -12.79 -12.01 4.31
C ILE A 157 -12.95 -10.99 5.45
N PHE A 158 -13.97 -10.14 5.39
CA PHE A 158 -14.22 -9.11 6.40
C PHE A 158 -14.56 -9.74 7.76
N ALA A 159 -15.45 -10.71 7.80
CA ALA A 159 -15.81 -11.40 9.04
C ALA A 159 -14.60 -12.06 9.74
N LYS A 160 -13.63 -12.53 8.97
CA LYS A 160 -12.48 -13.23 9.54
C LYS A 160 -11.34 -12.28 9.96
N PHE A 161 -11.10 -11.21 9.22
CA PHE A 161 -9.88 -10.42 9.39
C PHE A 161 -10.10 -8.98 9.84
N ALA A 162 -11.26 -8.37 9.55
CA ALA A 162 -11.41 -6.93 9.74
C ALA A 162 -11.38 -6.47 11.20
N SER A 163 -11.68 -7.32 12.17
CA SER A 163 -11.61 -6.97 13.59
C SER A 163 -10.18 -6.82 14.13
N ASN A 164 -9.19 -7.39 13.42
CA ASN A 164 -7.81 -7.49 13.90
C ASN A 164 -6.76 -7.02 12.90
N HIS A 165 -7.17 -6.57 11.71
CA HIS A 165 -6.27 -6.14 10.64
C HIS A 165 -6.85 -4.92 9.94
N VAL A 166 -5.97 -4.04 9.49
CA VAL A 166 -6.33 -3.01 8.52
C VAL A 166 -6.51 -3.66 7.15
N ILE A 167 -7.61 -3.34 6.46
CA ILE A 167 -7.88 -3.88 5.13
C ILE A 167 -7.97 -2.73 4.11
N PHE A 168 -7.12 -2.81 3.08
CA PHE A 168 -7.15 -1.96 1.90
C PHE A 168 -8.14 -2.55 0.89
N VAL A 169 -9.19 -1.82 0.56
CA VAL A 169 -10.26 -2.25 -0.34
C VAL A 169 -10.23 -1.42 -1.62
N ASP A 170 -10.02 -2.07 -2.77
CA ASP A 170 -10.01 -1.46 -4.10
C ASP A 170 -11.29 -1.84 -4.86
N PRO A 171 -12.33 -0.99 -4.89
CA PRO A 171 -13.56 -1.24 -5.64
C PRO A 171 -13.37 -0.97 -7.14
N LYS A 172 -12.36 -1.58 -7.74
CA LYS A 172 -11.76 -1.26 -9.03
C LYS A 172 -12.74 -1.15 -10.19
N TYR A 173 -13.72 -2.05 -10.26
CA TYR A 173 -14.73 -2.08 -11.32
C TYR A 173 -16.14 -1.78 -10.81
N ILE A 174 -16.26 -1.29 -9.57
CA ILE A 174 -17.54 -0.89 -8.99
C ILE A 174 -17.74 0.61 -9.24
N GLY A 175 -18.21 0.94 -10.45
CA GLY A 175 -18.41 2.33 -10.88
C GLY A 175 -19.73 2.95 -10.38
N ASP A 176 -20.74 2.13 -10.10
CA ASP A 176 -22.04 2.58 -9.61
C ASP A 176 -21.98 3.07 -8.17
N ALA A 177 -22.53 4.27 -7.90
CA ALA A 177 -22.45 4.89 -6.57
C ALA A 177 -23.24 4.10 -5.51
N GLY A 178 -24.37 3.51 -5.86
CA GLY A 178 -25.18 2.70 -4.95
C GLY A 178 -24.46 1.41 -4.58
N GLN A 179 -23.82 0.74 -5.55
CA GLN A 179 -23.01 -0.45 -5.29
C GLN A 179 -21.78 -0.14 -4.42
N ARG A 180 -21.13 1.03 -4.63
CA ARG A 180 -20.03 1.45 -3.75
C ARG A 180 -20.50 1.72 -2.33
N GLN A 181 -21.66 2.36 -2.18
CA GLN A 181 -22.23 2.60 -0.85
C GLN A 181 -22.57 1.28 -0.16
N ASP A 182 -23.18 0.32 -0.87
CA ASP A 182 -23.47 -1.02 -0.33
C ASP A 182 -22.18 -1.75 0.13
N LEU A 183 -21.09 -1.65 -0.64
CA LEU A 183 -19.79 -2.18 -0.20
C LEU A 183 -19.26 -1.48 1.06
N ILE A 184 -19.34 -0.15 1.12
CA ILE A 184 -18.93 0.63 2.30
C ILE A 184 -19.78 0.26 3.52
N ASP A 185 -21.08 0.07 3.36
CA ASP A 185 -21.98 -0.34 4.44
C ASP A 185 -21.61 -1.73 4.97
N GLN A 186 -21.22 -2.68 4.09
CA GLN A 186 -20.70 -3.98 4.49
C GLN A 186 -19.36 -3.87 5.25
N MET A 187 -18.45 -2.98 4.81
CA MET A 187 -17.20 -2.71 5.53
C MET A 187 -17.49 -2.22 6.95
N LEU A 188 -18.31 -1.18 7.09
CA LEU A 188 -18.63 -0.56 8.38
C LEU A 188 -19.46 -1.48 9.30
N ALA A 189 -20.22 -2.42 8.75
CA ALA A 189 -20.89 -3.46 9.51
C ALA A 189 -19.94 -4.52 10.08
N ALA A 190 -18.80 -4.75 9.43
CA ALA A 190 -17.81 -5.74 9.84
C ALA A 190 -16.79 -5.20 10.86
N ALA A 191 -16.36 -3.94 10.73
CA ALA A 191 -15.43 -3.29 11.66
C ALA A 191 -15.57 -1.75 11.62
N PRO A 192 -15.10 -1.02 12.66
CA PRO A 192 -15.06 0.44 12.66
C PRO A 192 -14.24 1.03 11.50
N ALA A 193 -14.52 2.30 11.17
CA ALA A 193 -13.92 2.99 10.01
C ALA A 193 -12.37 3.03 10.04
N GLU A 194 -11.78 3.06 11.23
CA GLU A 194 -10.33 3.05 11.42
C GLU A 194 -9.61 1.75 11.00
N HIS A 195 -10.34 0.68 10.69
CA HIS A 195 -9.78 -0.57 10.16
C HIS A 195 -9.70 -0.59 8.62
N TRP A 196 -10.19 0.45 7.96
CA TRP A 196 -10.36 0.43 6.52
C TRP A 196 -9.55 1.50 5.80
N VAL A 197 -9.06 1.14 4.62
CA VAL A 197 -8.49 2.06 3.64
C VAL A 197 -9.17 1.81 2.30
N LEU A 198 -9.85 2.83 1.76
CA LEU A 198 -10.31 2.76 0.37
C LEU A 198 -9.15 3.12 -0.57
N LYS A 199 -8.78 2.15 -1.40
CA LYS A 199 -7.70 2.22 -2.37
C LYS A 199 -8.25 2.57 -3.75
N GLY A 200 -7.58 3.45 -4.48
CA GLY A 200 -7.96 3.77 -5.85
C GLY A 200 -6.83 4.33 -6.68
N TYR A 201 -7.02 4.31 -8.00
CA TYR A 201 -6.13 5.00 -8.91
C TYR A 201 -6.27 6.51 -8.71
N TYR A 202 -5.21 7.25 -8.88
CA TYR A 202 -5.04 8.64 -8.45
C TYR A 202 -6.16 9.61 -8.88
N ASP A 203 -6.84 9.33 -9.99
CA ASP A 203 -7.87 10.19 -10.56
C ASP A 203 -9.30 9.88 -10.09
N ASN A 204 -9.48 8.90 -9.19
CA ASN A 204 -10.80 8.48 -8.71
C ASN A 204 -11.34 9.38 -7.58
N ALA A 205 -11.65 10.64 -7.91
CA ALA A 205 -12.17 11.62 -6.95
C ALA A 205 -13.53 11.21 -6.34
N SER A 206 -14.35 10.44 -7.07
CA SER A 206 -15.65 9.97 -6.54
C SER A 206 -15.48 8.97 -5.40
N LEU A 207 -14.41 8.18 -5.42
CA LEU A 207 -14.06 7.25 -4.34
C LEU A 207 -13.63 7.99 -3.07
N THR A 208 -12.80 9.02 -3.20
CA THR A 208 -12.34 9.80 -2.05
C THR A 208 -13.49 10.57 -1.39
N THR A 209 -14.46 11.04 -2.16
CA THR A 209 -15.67 11.67 -1.62
C THR A 209 -16.49 10.68 -0.79
N ALA A 210 -16.72 9.46 -1.30
CA ALA A 210 -17.45 8.42 -0.58
C ALA A 210 -16.72 7.99 0.70
N ALA A 211 -15.40 7.80 0.64
CA ALA A 211 -14.57 7.47 1.77
C ALA A 211 -14.63 8.52 2.89
N ARG A 212 -14.49 9.79 2.51
CA ARG A 212 -14.54 10.91 3.45
C ARG A 212 -15.90 10.99 4.16
N THR A 213 -17.00 10.74 3.45
CA THR A 213 -18.34 10.71 4.04
C THR A 213 -18.48 9.57 5.05
N ALA A 214 -17.83 8.45 4.81
CA ALA A 214 -17.83 7.26 5.68
C ALA A 214 -16.78 7.31 6.81
N GLY A 215 -15.91 8.33 6.85
CA GLY A 215 -14.81 8.43 7.81
C GLY A 215 -13.69 7.42 7.58
N ILE A 216 -13.59 6.86 6.36
CA ILE A 216 -12.62 5.85 5.96
C ILE A 216 -11.39 6.54 5.34
N ALA A 217 -10.19 6.12 5.75
CA ALA A 217 -8.93 6.59 5.16
C ALA A 217 -8.79 6.17 3.69
N THR A 218 -8.00 6.93 2.93
CA THR A 218 -7.82 6.70 1.50
C THR A 218 -6.36 6.52 1.11
N TRP A 219 -6.11 5.69 0.10
CA TRP A 219 -4.81 5.53 -0.53
C TRP A 219 -4.92 5.65 -2.05
N GLY A 220 -4.31 6.71 -2.61
CA GLY A 220 -4.22 6.94 -4.05
C GLY A 220 -2.86 6.53 -4.60
N TYR A 221 -2.84 5.64 -5.61
CA TYR A 221 -1.58 5.18 -6.18
C TYR A 221 -1.31 5.77 -7.57
N TYR A 222 -0.05 6.08 -7.80
CA TYR A 222 0.50 6.68 -9.02
C TYR A 222 1.62 5.80 -9.57
N TYR A 223 1.71 5.73 -10.89
CA TYR A 223 2.95 5.34 -11.55
C TYR A 223 3.76 6.60 -11.89
N GLY A 224 5.07 6.46 -12.07
CA GLY A 224 5.91 7.61 -12.42
C GLY A 224 5.42 8.42 -13.63
N ARG A 225 4.77 7.75 -14.60
CA ARG A 225 4.14 8.38 -15.78
C ARG A 225 2.90 9.24 -15.46
N ASP A 226 2.27 9.03 -14.32
CA ASP A 226 1.01 9.70 -13.95
C ASP A 226 1.24 11.01 -13.20
N LEU A 227 2.49 11.30 -12.83
CA LEU A 227 2.84 12.42 -11.96
C LEU A 227 2.62 13.80 -12.59
N ALA A 228 2.33 13.87 -13.88
CA ALA A 228 1.86 15.12 -14.51
C ALA A 228 0.54 15.63 -13.91
N ALA A 229 -0.30 14.76 -13.36
CA ALA A 229 -1.56 15.11 -12.70
C ALA A 229 -1.43 15.22 -11.17
N PHE A 230 -0.24 15.04 -10.62
CA PHE A 230 -0.01 14.90 -9.18
C PHE A 230 -0.50 16.09 -8.36
N ASP A 231 -0.10 17.31 -8.73
CA ASP A 231 -0.44 18.55 -7.98
C ASP A 231 -1.96 18.77 -7.88
N SER A 232 -2.71 18.32 -8.89
CA SER A 232 -4.17 18.48 -8.93
C SER A 232 -4.94 17.37 -8.22
N THR A 233 -4.34 16.20 -8.00
CA THR A 233 -5.03 15.01 -7.50
C THR A 233 -4.54 14.54 -6.13
N ALA A 234 -3.28 14.78 -5.80
CA ALA A 234 -2.68 14.26 -4.57
C ALA A 234 -3.41 14.69 -3.30
N GLN A 235 -3.94 15.91 -3.25
CA GLN A 235 -4.68 16.43 -2.11
C GLN A 235 -5.96 15.66 -1.76
N ASN A 236 -6.43 14.82 -2.66
CA ASN A 236 -7.65 14.03 -2.45
C ASN A 236 -7.41 12.78 -1.59
N TRP A 237 -6.15 12.38 -1.37
CA TRP A 237 -5.76 11.13 -0.74
C TRP A 237 -5.05 11.34 0.58
N ASP A 238 -5.35 10.53 1.59
CA ASP A 238 -4.70 10.59 2.91
C ASP A 238 -3.31 9.95 2.88
N MET A 239 -3.14 8.89 2.09
CA MET A 239 -1.86 8.22 1.82
C MET A 239 -1.62 8.18 0.32
N LEU A 240 -0.36 8.19 -0.08
CA LEU A 240 0.08 8.15 -1.48
C LEU A 240 0.78 6.84 -1.79
N GLY A 241 0.69 6.39 -3.03
CA GLY A 241 1.42 5.24 -3.53
C GLY A 241 2.27 5.62 -4.72
N LEU A 242 3.48 5.08 -4.82
CA LEU A 242 4.34 5.27 -5.98
C LEU A 242 5.05 3.96 -6.35
N ASP A 243 5.12 3.67 -7.66
CA ASP A 243 5.82 2.50 -8.16
C ASP A 243 7.34 2.62 -7.97
N LEU A 244 8.01 1.49 -7.78
CA LEU A 244 9.46 1.46 -7.62
C LEU A 244 10.22 1.92 -8.87
N ALA A 245 9.64 1.79 -10.06
CA ALA A 245 10.26 2.25 -11.29
C ALA A 245 10.33 3.77 -11.42
N ALA A 246 9.62 4.53 -10.57
CA ALA A 246 9.71 5.99 -10.54
C ALA A 246 11.11 6.45 -10.11
N THR A 247 11.57 7.59 -10.67
CA THR A 247 12.93 8.13 -10.42
C THR A 247 13.08 8.64 -8.99
N ALA A 248 14.32 8.83 -8.53
CA ALA A 248 14.61 9.38 -7.22
C ALA A 248 14.01 10.78 -7.02
N GLU A 249 14.01 11.61 -8.08
CA GLU A 249 13.42 12.95 -8.07
C GLU A 249 11.89 12.88 -7.92
N GLN A 250 11.26 11.92 -8.59
CA GLN A 250 9.82 11.67 -8.48
C GLN A 250 9.43 11.21 -7.06
N TRP A 251 10.21 10.31 -6.48
CA TRP A 251 10.06 9.89 -5.09
C TRP A 251 10.21 11.05 -4.11
N ALA A 252 11.25 11.88 -4.28
CA ALA A 252 11.46 13.07 -3.44
C ALA A 252 10.28 14.05 -3.54
N MET A 253 9.73 14.27 -4.73
CA MET A 253 8.56 15.13 -4.96
C MET A 253 7.31 14.60 -4.22
N VAL A 254 7.04 13.29 -4.30
CA VAL A 254 5.88 12.68 -3.63
C VAL A 254 6.07 12.70 -2.11
N LYS A 255 7.26 12.37 -1.60
CA LYS A 255 7.59 12.42 -0.17
C LYS A 255 7.50 13.84 0.42
N ALA A 256 7.77 14.88 -0.36
CA ALA A 256 7.66 16.27 0.08
C ALA A 256 6.25 16.69 0.50
N GLN A 257 5.22 15.87 0.19
CA GLN A 257 3.85 16.11 0.64
C GLN A 257 3.64 15.88 2.14
N GLY A 258 4.58 15.24 2.84
CA GLY A 258 4.50 14.97 4.28
C GLY A 258 3.41 13.96 4.67
N ARG A 259 2.92 13.17 3.73
CA ARG A 259 1.96 12.07 3.93
C ARG A 259 2.65 10.73 3.76
N PRO A 260 2.14 9.64 4.37
CA PRO A 260 2.71 8.30 4.17
C PRO A 260 2.71 7.91 2.69
N VAL A 261 3.86 7.39 2.21
CA VAL A 261 4.03 6.92 0.83
C VAL A 261 4.29 5.42 0.84
N ILE A 262 3.43 4.66 0.16
CA ILE A 262 3.51 3.20 0.05
C ILE A 262 4.16 2.83 -1.28
N ALA A 263 5.28 2.09 -1.21
CA ALA A 263 5.94 1.53 -2.39
C ALA A 263 5.20 0.29 -2.91
N PHE A 264 5.13 0.11 -4.24
CA PHE A 264 4.58 -1.08 -4.87
C PHE A 264 5.32 -1.43 -6.18
N PHE A 265 5.53 -2.71 -6.48
CA PHE A 265 5.22 -3.88 -5.64
C PHE A 265 6.52 -4.42 -5.09
N ILE A 266 6.47 -4.90 -3.83
CA ILE A 266 7.63 -5.50 -3.19
C ILE A 266 7.57 -7.01 -3.41
N THR A 267 8.65 -7.56 -3.97
CA THR A 267 8.71 -8.97 -4.40
C THR A 267 9.91 -9.72 -3.82
N GLY A 268 10.65 -9.12 -2.90
CA GLY A 268 11.81 -9.71 -2.24
C GLY A 268 12.68 -8.68 -1.55
N GLU A 269 13.78 -9.13 -0.98
CA GLU A 269 14.72 -8.28 -0.20
C GLU A 269 15.31 -7.13 -1.03
N GLU A 270 15.61 -7.34 -2.32
CA GLU A 270 16.16 -6.30 -3.20
C GLU A 270 15.17 -5.15 -3.40
N THR A 271 13.92 -5.46 -3.73
CA THR A 271 12.87 -4.44 -3.91
C THR A 271 12.50 -3.77 -2.60
N LEU A 272 12.58 -4.47 -1.48
CA LEU A 272 12.41 -3.89 -0.15
C LEU A 272 13.52 -2.88 0.16
N ALA A 273 14.79 -3.26 -0.05
CA ALA A 273 15.93 -2.37 0.16
C ALA A 273 15.86 -1.12 -0.74
N GLU A 274 15.44 -1.27 -1.99
CA GLU A 274 15.20 -0.15 -2.90
C GLU A 274 14.11 0.79 -2.37
N ALA A 275 12.96 0.26 -1.95
CA ALA A 275 11.85 1.04 -1.41
C ALA A 275 12.27 1.82 -0.15
N MET A 276 13.01 1.18 0.76
CA MET A 276 13.56 1.83 1.95
C MET A 276 14.54 2.95 1.59
N THR A 277 15.41 2.72 0.61
CA THR A 277 16.36 3.75 0.11
C THR A 277 15.62 4.96 -0.48
N LYS A 278 14.48 4.75 -1.12
CA LYS A 278 13.59 5.80 -1.64
C LYS A 278 12.76 6.48 -0.54
N GLY A 279 12.81 5.99 0.70
CA GLY A 279 12.12 6.54 1.86
C GLY A 279 10.63 6.22 1.89
N ALA A 280 10.24 5.06 1.37
CA ALA A 280 8.85 4.59 1.50
C ALA A 280 8.51 4.30 2.97
N ASP A 281 7.32 4.72 3.42
CA ASP A 281 6.82 4.48 4.78
C ASP A 281 6.06 3.15 4.87
N GLY A 282 5.52 2.68 3.76
CA GLY A 282 4.78 1.42 3.66
C GLY A 282 5.15 0.60 2.45
N MET A 283 4.90 -0.71 2.55
CA MET A 283 5.30 -1.72 1.55
C MET A 283 4.11 -2.55 1.11
N MET A 284 3.73 -2.47 -0.18
CA MET A 284 2.71 -3.34 -0.78
C MET A 284 3.40 -4.62 -1.28
N VAL A 285 3.32 -5.70 -0.48
CA VAL A 285 4.13 -6.91 -0.63
C VAL A 285 3.41 -8.00 -1.39
N SER A 286 3.95 -8.43 -2.52
CA SER A 286 3.44 -9.54 -3.33
C SER A 286 4.09 -10.90 -2.99
N ASP A 287 5.38 -10.92 -2.67
CA ASP A 287 6.10 -12.13 -2.22
C ASP A 287 6.52 -11.97 -0.75
N ILE A 288 5.62 -12.38 0.15
CA ILE A 288 5.81 -12.20 1.59
C ILE A 288 7.02 -13.00 2.10
N PRO A 289 7.16 -14.31 1.82
CA PRO A 289 8.32 -15.07 2.29
C PRO A 289 9.66 -14.56 1.76
N ALA A 290 9.72 -14.13 0.50
CA ALA A 290 10.95 -13.58 -0.07
C ALA A 290 11.30 -12.19 0.46
N THR A 291 10.31 -11.45 1.00
CA THR A 291 10.49 -10.10 1.51
C THR A 291 10.79 -10.08 3.01
N LEU A 292 10.05 -10.87 3.80
CA LEU A 292 10.09 -10.82 5.26
C LEU A 292 10.83 -12.03 5.88
N GLY A 293 11.22 -13.01 5.06
CA GLY A 293 11.77 -14.28 5.51
C GLY A 293 10.68 -15.28 5.90
N ALA A 294 11.07 -16.57 6.01
CA ALA A 294 10.18 -17.59 6.55
C ALA A 294 10.12 -17.47 8.09
N PRO A 295 8.98 -17.82 8.73
CA PRO A 295 8.90 -17.85 10.18
C PRO A 295 10.04 -18.70 10.76
N GLN A 296 10.77 -18.20 11.74
CA GLN A 296 11.77 -18.97 12.46
C GLN A 296 11.01 -20.06 13.25
N GLY A 297 11.00 -21.31 12.76
CA GLY A 297 10.46 -22.43 13.51
C GLY A 297 9.47 -23.36 12.81
N SER A 298 9.29 -23.27 11.49
CA SER A 298 8.56 -24.33 10.78
C SER A 298 9.51 -25.51 10.53
N PRO A 299 9.28 -26.72 11.10
CA PRO A 299 10.04 -27.91 10.71
C PRO A 299 9.72 -28.24 9.26
N SER A 300 10.76 -28.55 8.50
CA SER A 300 10.77 -29.03 7.12
C SER A 300 9.95 -30.30 6.92
#